data_9bd2c552231ad01c1c291017e9fad5ef
#
_entry.id   9bd2c552231ad01c1c291017e9fad5ef
#
_cell.length_a   1.000
_cell.length_b   1.000
_cell.length_c   1.000
_cell.angle_alpha   90.00
_cell.angle_beta   90.00
_cell.angle_gamma   90.00
#
_symmetry.space_group_name_H-M   'P 1'
#
loop_
_entity.id
_entity.type
_entity.pdbx_description
1 polymer ?
#
loop_
_entity_poly.entity_id
_entity_poly.type
_entity_poly.pdbx_seq_one_letter_code
_entity_poly.pdbx_strand_id
1 'polypeptide(L)'
;MPITSVTKDPDALTMTVVADFTAPLRRLWDAYLDPRLIERFWGPPTYPATFSRHDGCTGGRSEYLMTGPDGDTSRGYWDWLAVDPLKRFEVSDGFSNPDGTANDEMPSMRMVFDFESVGDGSRVTTTTYFGSVEQLEQLLGMGDLLWMASGGKIVRV
;
A
#
# COMPACT_ATOMS: atom_id res chain seq x y z
N MET A 1 -2.35 -14.80 -11.16
CA MET A 1 -3.04 -13.67 -10.52
C MET A 1 -2.71 -13.63 -9.06
N PRO A 2 -2.08 -12.58 -8.57
CA PRO A 2 -1.79 -12.50 -7.15
C PRO A 2 -3.03 -12.33 -6.26
N ILE A 3 -4.04 -11.55 -6.69
CA ILE A 3 -5.21 -11.28 -5.86
C ILE A 3 -6.15 -12.48 -5.83
N THR A 4 -6.42 -13.01 -4.62
CA THR A 4 -7.33 -14.12 -4.41
C THR A 4 -8.68 -13.69 -3.85
N SER A 5 -8.72 -12.61 -3.06
CA SER A 5 -9.99 -12.07 -2.54
C SER A 5 -9.89 -10.60 -2.19
N VAL A 6 -11.04 -9.93 -2.26
CA VAL A 6 -11.24 -8.55 -1.78
C VAL A 6 -12.53 -8.55 -0.98
N THR A 7 -12.46 -8.14 0.28
CA THR A 7 -13.60 -8.10 1.19
C THR A 7 -13.73 -6.72 1.81
N LYS A 8 -14.95 -6.17 1.79
CA LYS A 8 -15.29 -4.90 2.44
C LYS A 8 -16.18 -5.17 3.62
N ASP A 9 -15.89 -4.55 4.75
CA ASP A 9 -16.73 -4.60 5.96
C ASP A 9 -17.09 -3.16 6.37
N PRO A 10 -18.28 -2.66 5.98
CA PRO A 10 -18.69 -1.31 6.33
C PRO A 10 -18.92 -1.11 7.84
N ASP A 11 -19.26 -2.17 8.57
CA ASP A 11 -19.48 -2.09 10.01
C ASP A 11 -18.16 -1.95 10.76
N ALA A 12 -17.12 -2.66 10.32
CA ALA A 12 -15.78 -2.56 10.89
C ALA A 12 -14.96 -1.43 10.25
N LEU A 13 -15.46 -0.77 9.21
CA LEU A 13 -14.76 0.24 8.40
C LEU A 13 -13.43 -0.28 7.86
N THR A 14 -13.44 -1.50 7.32
CA THR A 14 -12.25 -2.13 6.77
C THR A 14 -12.44 -2.61 5.34
N MET A 15 -11.31 -2.69 4.64
CA MET A 15 -11.20 -3.42 3.38
C MET A 15 -10.01 -4.37 3.50
N THR A 16 -10.22 -5.63 3.16
CA THR A 16 -9.18 -6.66 3.23
C THR A 16 -8.93 -7.22 1.84
N VAL A 17 -7.66 -7.22 1.44
CA VAL A 17 -7.22 -7.77 0.17
C VAL A 17 -6.22 -8.88 0.44
N VAL A 18 -6.43 -10.05 -0.15
CA VAL A 18 -5.52 -11.19 -0.06
C VAL A 18 -4.88 -11.42 -1.41
N ALA A 19 -3.56 -11.51 -1.44
CA ALA A 19 -2.81 -11.77 -2.66
C ALA A 19 -1.81 -12.91 -2.44
N ASP A 20 -1.84 -13.91 -3.33
CA ASP A 20 -0.95 -15.07 -3.31
C ASP A 20 0.10 -14.97 -4.40
N PHE A 21 1.33 -15.36 -4.06
CA PHE A 21 2.47 -15.32 -4.96
C PHE A 21 3.18 -16.67 -4.99
N THR A 22 3.78 -17.00 -6.11
CA THR A 22 4.61 -18.20 -6.26
C THR A 22 6.00 -18.02 -5.64
N ALA A 23 6.43 -16.76 -5.46
CA ALA A 23 7.71 -16.44 -4.85
C ALA A 23 7.71 -16.77 -3.34
N PRO A 24 8.87 -17.14 -2.78
CA PRO A 24 8.97 -17.39 -1.35
C PRO A 24 8.79 -16.12 -0.52
N LEU A 25 8.41 -16.28 0.74
CA LEU A 25 8.09 -15.21 1.66
C LEU A 25 9.16 -14.10 1.71
N ARG A 26 10.43 -14.47 1.72
CA ARG A 26 11.53 -13.51 1.78
C ARG A 26 11.52 -12.55 0.58
N ARG A 27 11.28 -13.07 -0.61
CA ARG A 27 11.22 -12.24 -1.82
C ARG A 27 10.01 -11.32 -1.82
N LEU A 28 8.87 -11.81 -1.32
CA LEU A 28 7.68 -10.97 -1.20
C LEU A 28 7.90 -9.84 -0.18
N TRP A 29 8.47 -10.16 0.98
CA TRP A 29 8.84 -9.17 1.99
C TRP A 29 9.78 -8.11 1.41
N ASP A 30 10.86 -8.53 0.78
CA ASP A 30 11.86 -7.63 0.20
C ASP A 30 11.24 -6.73 -0.89
N ALA A 31 10.25 -7.21 -1.63
CA ALA A 31 9.57 -6.42 -2.65
C ALA A 31 8.84 -5.19 -2.06
N TYR A 32 8.35 -5.29 -0.84
CA TYR A 32 7.71 -4.16 -0.14
C TYR A 32 8.74 -3.26 0.56
N LEU A 33 9.85 -3.80 1.02
CA LEU A 33 10.83 -3.06 1.81
C LEU A 33 11.92 -2.39 0.97
N ASP A 34 12.12 -2.83 -0.26
CA ASP A 34 13.10 -2.23 -1.18
C ASP A 34 12.40 -1.17 -2.04
N PRO A 35 12.87 0.10 -2.01
CA PRO A 35 12.21 1.18 -2.75
C PRO A 35 12.19 0.96 -4.26
N ARG A 36 13.22 0.33 -4.82
CA ARG A 36 13.25 0.07 -6.27
C ARG A 36 12.31 -1.06 -6.68
N LEU A 37 12.01 -1.98 -5.77
CA LEU A 37 11.07 -3.07 -6.03
C LEU A 37 9.63 -2.63 -5.84
N ILE A 38 9.31 -1.91 -4.76
CA ILE A 38 7.95 -1.43 -4.51
C ILE A 38 7.47 -0.48 -5.61
N GLU A 39 8.35 0.32 -6.20
CA GLU A 39 8.03 1.20 -7.32
C GLU A 39 7.43 0.48 -8.52
N ARG A 40 7.71 -0.82 -8.67
CA ARG A 40 7.24 -1.61 -9.79
C ARG A 40 5.75 -1.91 -9.73
N PHE A 41 5.16 -1.83 -8.57
CA PHE A 41 3.75 -2.19 -8.39
C PHE A 41 2.94 -1.20 -7.55
N TRP A 42 3.56 -0.30 -6.83
CA TRP A 42 2.84 0.70 -6.05
C TRP A 42 2.36 1.81 -6.98
N GLY A 43 1.09 2.16 -6.83
CA GLY A 43 0.42 3.07 -7.74
C GLY A 43 -0.20 2.38 -8.94
N PRO A 44 -1.26 2.96 -9.52
CA PRO A 44 -1.90 2.39 -10.71
C PRO A 44 -0.99 2.48 -11.93
N PRO A 45 -1.22 1.66 -12.98
CA PRO A 45 -0.37 1.63 -14.18
C PRO A 45 -0.20 2.97 -14.86
N THR A 46 -1.22 3.84 -14.77
CA THR A 46 -1.19 5.19 -15.35
C THR A 46 -0.50 6.22 -14.46
N TYR A 47 -0.26 5.88 -13.20
CA TYR A 47 0.37 6.75 -12.20
C TYR A 47 1.46 5.97 -11.45
N PRO A 48 2.54 5.57 -12.12
CA PRO A 48 3.62 4.84 -11.45
C PRO A 48 4.23 5.69 -10.34
N ALA A 49 4.59 5.01 -9.25
CA ALA A 49 5.18 5.65 -8.08
C ALA A 49 6.70 5.66 -8.15
N THR A 50 7.29 6.74 -7.63
CA THR A 50 8.73 6.86 -7.38
C THR A 50 8.90 7.19 -5.90
N PHE A 51 9.70 6.40 -5.20
CA PHE A 51 9.97 6.59 -3.78
C PHE A 51 11.26 7.39 -3.58
N SER A 52 11.15 8.61 -3.06
CA SER A 52 12.30 9.44 -2.71
C SER A 52 12.85 9.08 -1.33
N ARG A 53 12.00 8.48 -0.46
CA ARG A 53 12.36 8.02 0.87
C ARG A 53 11.58 6.75 1.17
N HIS A 54 12.24 5.76 1.77
CA HIS A 54 11.58 4.49 2.13
C HIS A 54 12.30 3.84 3.31
N ASP A 55 12.03 4.36 4.50
CA ASP A 55 12.64 3.89 5.74
C ASP A 55 11.73 2.85 6.39
N GLY A 56 11.88 1.59 6.00
CA GLY A 56 11.05 0.47 6.43
C GLY A 56 11.38 -0.03 7.84
N CYS A 57 11.25 0.83 8.83
CA CYS A 57 11.46 0.50 10.24
C CYS A 57 10.43 1.25 11.10
N THR A 58 10.19 0.73 12.30
CA THR A 58 9.30 1.40 13.26
C THR A 58 9.77 2.83 13.52
N GLY A 59 8.87 3.80 13.32
CA GLY A 59 9.17 5.22 13.40
C GLY A 59 9.76 5.82 12.12
N GLY A 60 9.96 5.00 11.08
CA GLY A 60 10.45 5.46 9.78
C GLY A 60 9.37 6.14 8.95
N ARG A 61 9.75 6.60 7.77
CA ARG A 61 8.86 7.29 6.85
C ARG A 61 9.15 6.93 5.40
N SER A 62 8.11 6.80 4.61
CA SER A 62 8.21 6.71 3.16
C SER A 62 7.56 7.94 2.53
N GLU A 63 8.16 8.41 1.46
CA GLU A 63 7.64 9.51 0.66
C GLU A 63 7.70 9.11 -0.81
N TYR A 64 6.58 9.25 -1.51
CA TYR A 64 6.49 8.85 -2.89
C TYR A 64 5.70 9.84 -3.73
N LEU A 65 5.98 9.82 -5.03
CA LEU A 65 5.35 10.64 -6.03
C LEU A 65 4.78 9.74 -7.12
N MET A 66 3.50 9.89 -7.41
CA MET A 66 2.88 9.27 -8.56
C MET A 66 2.77 10.29 -9.68
N THR A 67 3.18 9.93 -10.88
CA THR A 67 3.18 10.82 -12.04
C THR A 67 2.26 10.26 -13.12
N GLY A 68 1.29 11.06 -13.53
CA GLY A 68 0.34 10.70 -14.58
C GLY A 68 0.90 10.94 -15.99
N PRO A 69 0.19 10.47 -17.04
CA PRO A 69 0.65 10.58 -18.43
C PRO A 69 0.74 12.02 -18.93
N ASP A 70 -0.01 12.93 -18.33
CA ASP A 70 0.00 14.36 -18.70
C ASP A 70 0.95 15.19 -17.84
N GLY A 71 1.77 14.53 -17.00
CA GLY A 71 2.71 15.19 -16.13
C GLY A 71 2.12 15.67 -14.81
N ASP A 72 0.84 15.42 -14.56
CA ASP A 72 0.20 15.69 -13.27
C ASP A 72 0.75 14.74 -12.21
N THR A 73 0.84 15.21 -10.97
CA THR A 73 1.47 14.46 -9.89
C THR A 73 0.56 14.36 -8.67
N SER A 74 0.72 13.25 -7.95
CA SER A 74 0.10 13.03 -6.65
C SER A 74 1.16 12.55 -5.68
N ARG A 75 1.29 13.22 -4.55
CA ARG A 75 2.27 12.87 -3.51
C ARG A 75 1.60 12.13 -2.37
N GLY A 76 2.27 11.12 -1.87
CA GLY A 76 1.83 10.37 -0.71
C GLY A 76 2.97 10.12 0.27
N TYR A 77 2.62 9.66 1.46
CA TYR A 77 3.58 9.28 2.47
C TYR A 77 3.06 8.10 3.28
N TRP A 78 3.99 7.36 3.87
CA TRP A 78 3.73 6.40 4.92
C TRP A 78 4.49 6.80 6.17
N ASP A 79 3.81 6.80 7.30
CA ASP A 79 4.47 6.76 8.59
C ASP A 79 4.47 5.31 9.07
N TRP A 80 5.65 4.75 9.29
CA TRP A 80 5.80 3.36 9.71
C TRP A 80 5.52 3.23 11.19
N LEU A 81 4.42 2.55 11.53
CA LEU A 81 3.94 2.42 12.91
C LEU A 81 4.59 1.24 13.62
N ALA A 82 4.75 0.12 12.93
CA ALA A 82 5.35 -1.10 13.48
C ALA A 82 5.92 -1.97 12.37
N VAL A 83 7.03 -2.64 12.63
CA VAL A 83 7.63 -3.62 11.73
C VAL A 83 8.05 -4.85 12.52
N ASP A 84 7.52 -6.01 12.12
CA ASP A 84 7.93 -7.33 12.59
C ASP A 84 8.45 -8.08 11.35
N PRO A 85 9.78 -8.19 11.18
CA PRO A 85 10.37 -8.69 9.95
C PRO A 85 9.83 -10.04 9.50
N LEU A 86 9.50 -10.15 8.21
CA LEU A 86 8.95 -11.33 7.54
C LEU A 86 7.55 -11.75 8.02
N LYS A 87 6.92 -10.97 8.89
CA LYS A 87 5.59 -11.28 9.43
C LYS A 87 4.58 -10.17 9.16
N ARG A 88 4.92 -8.94 9.49
CA ARG A 88 3.94 -7.85 9.48
C ARG A 88 4.59 -6.49 9.48
N PHE A 89 3.95 -5.53 8.81
CA PHE A 89 4.18 -4.12 9.08
C PHE A 89 2.87 -3.35 9.04
N GLU A 90 2.86 -2.21 9.74
CA GLU A 90 1.74 -1.29 9.77
C GLU A 90 2.22 0.10 9.40
N VAL A 91 1.43 0.78 8.59
CA VAL A 91 1.71 2.16 8.18
C VAL A 91 0.45 3.01 8.30
N SER A 92 0.63 4.30 8.49
CA SER A 92 -0.38 5.31 8.23
C SER A 92 -0.10 5.89 6.84
N ASP A 93 -1.01 5.68 5.91
CA ASP A 93 -0.89 6.16 4.54
C ASP A 93 -1.71 7.45 4.38
N GLY A 94 -1.11 8.46 3.79
CA GLY A 94 -1.76 9.74 3.59
C GLY A 94 -1.28 10.44 2.34
N PHE A 95 -1.91 11.59 2.05
CA PHE A 95 -1.54 12.46 0.96
C PHE A 95 -0.67 13.59 1.45
N SER A 96 0.29 14.03 0.63
CA SER A 96 1.19 15.13 0.93
C SER A 96 0.91 16.34 0.06
N ASN A 97 1.19 17.51 0.61
CA ASN A 97 1.29 18.76 -0.16
C ASN A 97 2.55 18.75 -1.04
N PRO A 98 2.66 19.66 -2.03
CA PRO A 98 3.87 19.74 -2.88
C PRO A 98 5.16 19.98 -2.12
N ASP A 99 5.11 20.55 -0.92
CA ASP A 99 6.27 20.77 -0.05
C ASP A 99 6.65 19.56 0.82
N GLY A 100 5.87 18.45 0.72
CA GLY A 100 6.10 17.24 1.48
C GLY A 100 5.41 17.17 2.84
N THR A 101 4.72 18.24 3.28
CA THR A 101 3.91 18.21 4.50
C THR A 101 2.62 17.44 4.30
N ALA A 102 2.06 16.87 5.38
CA ALA A 102 0.80 16.15 5.31
C ALA A 102 -0.35 17.07 4.85
N ASN A 103 -1.17 16.56 3.92
CA ASN A 103 -2.36 17.28 3.46
C ASN A 103 -3.55 16.87 4.34
N ASP A 104 -3.87 17.70 5.32
CA ASP A 104 -4.94 17.42 6.29
C ASP A 104 -6.36 17.50 5.68
N GLU A 105 -6.50 18.03 4.48
CA GLU A 105 -7.77 18.07 3.76
C GLU A 105 -8.13 16.72 3.12
N MET A 106 -7.12 15.84 2.95
CA MET A 106 -7.32 14.50 2.41
C MET A 106 -7.27 13.47 3.53
N PRO A 107 -8.10 12.42 3.45
CA PRO A 107 -8.12 11.39 4.49
C PRO A 107 -6.83 10.60 4.52
N SER A 108 -6.39 10.23 5.72
CA SER A 108 -5.35 9.23 5.94
C SER A 108 -5.98 7.92 6.39
N MET A 109 -5.28 6.83 6.19
CA MET A 109 -5.77 5.51 6.56
C MET A 109 -4.63 4.65 7.14
N ARG A 110 -5.01 3.80 8.09
CA ARG A 110 -4.08 2.81 8.62
C ARG A 110 -4.14 1.57 7.75
N MET A 111 -2.99 1.08 7.35
CA MET A 111 -2.86 -0.15 6.57
C MET A 111 -2.00 -1.15 7.32
N VAL A 112 -2.46 -2.38 7.37
CA VAL A 112 -1.75 -3.50 7.98
C VAL A 112 -1.46 -4.53 6.92
N PHE A 113 -0.19 -4.90 6.79
CA PHE A 113 0.28 -5.89 5.84
C PHE A 113 0.78 -7.11 6.60
N ASP A 114 0.05 -8.21 6.50
CA ASP A 114 0.40 -9.49 7.11
C ASP A 114 0.95 -10.44 6.05
N PHE A 115 2.12 -11.01 6.33
CA PHE A 115 2.85 -11.89 5.41
C PHE A 115 2.94 -13.30 5.98
N GLU A 116 2.76 -14.29 5.12
CA GLU A 116 2.89 -15.70 5.50
C GLU A 116 3.36 -16.57 4.34
N SER A 117 4.00 -17.68 4.67
CA SER A 117 4.32 -18.72 3.71
C SER A 117 3.08 -19.59 3.45
N VAL A 118 2.83 -19.91 2.18
CA VAL A 118 1.74 -20.79 1.78
C VAL A 118 2.33 -21.82 0.80
N GLY A 119 2.56 -23.05 1.27
CA GLY A 119 3.28 -24.05 0.49
C GLY A 119 4.70 -23.54 0.16
N ASP A 120 5.07 -23.57 -1.11
CA ASP A 120 6.36 -23.04 -1.60
C ASP A 120 6.29 -21.55 -1.93
N GLY A 121 5.11 -20.96 -1.89
CA GLY A 121 4.88 -19.55 -2.18
C GLY A 121 4.61 -18.73 -0.94
N SER A 122 3.96 -17.61 -1.14
CA SER A 122 3.71 -16.65 -0.06
C SER A 122 2.38 -15.93 -0.26
N ARG A 123 1.91 -15.31 0.82
CA ARG A 123 0.67 -14.54 0.84
C ARG A 123 0.88 -13.24 1.59
N VAL A 124 0.33 -12.16 1.07
CA VAL A 124 0.15 -10.92 1.82
C VAL A 124 -1.34 -10.63 1.97
N THR A 125 -1.73 -10.32 3.19
CA THR A 125 -3.08 -9.86 3.52
C THR A 125 -2.99 -8.41 3.93
N THR A 126 -3.62 -7.53 3.15
CA THR A 126 -3.62 -6.09 3.42
C THR A 126 -4.97 -5.71 3.98
N THR A 127 -4.99 -5.16 5.19
CA THR A 127 -6.20 -4.63 5.82
C THR A 127 -6.09 -3.13 5.94
N THR A 128 -7.03 -2.42 5.33
CA THR A 128 -7.10 -0.96 5.37
C THR A 128 -8.24 -0.54 6.28
N TYR A 129 -7.96 0.36 7.22
CA TYR A 129 -8.90 0.90 8.20
C TYR A 129 -9.25 2.33 7.83
N PHE A 130 -10.55 2.60 7.73
CA PHE A 130 -11.09 3.91 7.36
C PHE A 130 -11.68 4.60 8.60
N GLY A 131 -11.67 5.93 8.60
CA GLY A 131 -12.21 6.72 9.71
C GLY A 131 -13.74 6.82 9.72
N SER A 132 -14.37 6.64 8.55
CA SER A 132 -15.83 6.73 8.39
C SER A 132 -16.27 6.03 7.11
N VAL A 133 -17.58 5.79 6.98
CA VAL A 133 -18.18 5.23 5.74
C VAL A 133 -17.98 6.20 4.59
N GLU A 134 -18.12 7.50 4.83
CA GLU A 134 -17.90 8.54 3.81
C GLU A 134 -16.46 8.53 3.30
N GLN A 135 -15.50 8.36 4.20
CA GLN A 135 -14.08 8.23 3.83
C GLN A 135 -13.84 6.99 2.98
N LEU A 136 -14.43 5.86 3.38
CA LEU A 136 -14.34 4.61 2.61
C LEU A 136 -14.88 4.82 1.19
N GLU A 137 -16.07 5.41 1.06
CA GLU A 137 -16.69 5.66 -0.24
C GLU A 137 -15.90 6.65 -1.08
N GLN A 138 -15.37 7.72 -0.47
CA GLN A 138 -14.56 8.73 -1.15
C GLN A 138 -13.30 8.10 -1.75
N LEU A 139 -12.58 7.31 -0.98
CA LEU A 139 -11.32 6.70 -1.43
C LEU A 139 -11.57 5.60 -2.47
N LEU A 140 -12.61 4.80 -2.31
CA LEU A 140 -13.00 3.80 -3.32
C LEU A 140 -13.48 4.47 -4.61
N GLY A 141 -14.16 5.61 -4.50
CA GLY A 141 -14.62 6.41 -5.64
C GLY A 141 -13.48 6.98 -6.48
N MET A 142 -12.30 7.16 -5.92
CA MET A 142 -11.10 7.58 -6.65
C MET A 142 -10.55 6.48 -7.57
N GLY A 143 -11.01 5.23 -7.41
CA GLY A 143 -10.64 4.11 -8.27
C GLY A 143 -9.25 3.50 -8.01
N ASP A 144 -8.37 4.24 -7.39
CA ASP A 144 -6.96 3.86 -7.24
C ASP A 144 -6.68 3.15 -5.91
N LEU A 145 -7.52 3.33 -4.91
CA LEU A 145 -7.31 2.75 -3.58
C LEU A 145 -7.33 1.24 -3.61
N LEU A 146 -8.27 0.64 -4.33
CA LEU A 146 -8.35 -0.81 -4.45
C LEU A 146 -7.08 -1.36 -5.11
N TRP A 147 -6.58 -0.65 -6.09
CA TRP A 147 -5.33 -0.99 -6.76
C TRP A 147 -4.15 -0.95 -5.80
N MET A 148 -3.97 0.14 -5.07
CA MET A 148 -2.89 0.30 -4.09
C MET A 148 -2.98 -0.73 -2.97
N ALA A 149 -4.19 -0.91 -2.41
CA ALA A 149 -4.43 -1.88 -1.34
C ALA A 149 -4.18 -3.32 -1.78
N SER A 150 -4.37 -3.62 -3.06
CA SER A 150 -4.13 -4.93 -3.62
C SER A 150 -2.65 -5.21 -3.97
N GLY A 151 -1.77 -4.23 -3.76
CA GLY A 151 -0.37 -4.34 -4.15
C GLY A 151 -0.11 -4.00 -5.61
N GLY A 152 -1.05 -3.32 -6.27
CA GLY A 152 -0.89 -2.81 -7.61
C GLY A 152 -0.87 -3.88 -8.69
N LYS A 153 0.03 -3.75 -9.65
CA LYS A 153 0.18 -4.68 -10.77
C LYS A 153 0.48 -6.10 -10.30
N ILE A 154 0.21 -7.06 -11.17
CA ILE A 154 0.76 -8.41 -11.03
C ILE A 154 2.27 -8.28 -10.95
N VAL A 155 2.81 -8.53 -9.76
CA VAL A 155 4.24 -8.45 -9.52
C VAL A 155 4.82 -9.83 -9.69
N ARG A 156 5.79 -9.94 -10.56
CA ARG A 156 6.68 -11.09 -10.56
C ARG A 156 7.79 -10.80 -9.57
N VAL A 157 7.61 -11.33 -8.40
CA VAL A 157 8.60 -11.19 -7.33
C VAL A 157 9.60 -12.31 -7.41
#